data_f3c83c3c26c3560adc7ac40e98d790ab
#
_entry.id   f3c83c3c26c3560adc7ac40e98d790ab
#
_cell.length_a   1.000
_cell.length_b   1.000
_cell.length_c   1.000
_cell.angle_alpha   90.00
_cell.angle_beta   90.00
_cell.angle_gamma   90.00
#
_symmetry.space_group_name_H-M   'P 1'
#
loop_
_entity.id
_entity.type
_entity.pdbx_description
1 polymer ?
#
loop_
_entity_poly.entity_id
_entity_poly.type
_entity_poly.pdbx_seq_one_letter_code
_entity_poly.pdbx_strand_id
1 'polypeptide(L)'
;MLDKKQQQILALRNHSMKTRKVICTGNPNREGTIASGVREIWPDATFIHLSKGYDFLNLGDKHKEIEQLFKTHNTFINASHVKGVQPKLLEMCSKNMTVGDVFNIGSTHEYDNIGREQYKEEKLALRKLSLELNSFRFQTCHVIMGGINTGTPETVDWIKPKKIAEMIKWVTEQDVKIPIIGIDQPKQPW
;
A
#
# COMPACT_ATOMS: atom_id res chain seq x y z
N MET A 1 -10.74 8.91 -28.38
CA MET A 1 -9.30 9.09 -28.74
C MET A 1 -8.62 9.80 -27.57
N LEU A 2 -7.47 9.30 -27.09
CA LEU A 2 -6.75 9.97 -25.99
C LEU A 2 -6.15 11.27 -26.48
N ASP A 3 -6.20 12.34 -25.67
CA ASP A 3 -5.53 13.60 -25.97
C ASP A 3 -3.99 13.44 -25.82
N LYS A 4 -3.23 14.44 -26.31
CA LYS A 4 -1.75 14.40 -26.29
C LYS A 4 -1.20 14.23 -24.87
N LYS A 5 -1.81 14.86 -23.87
CA LYS A 5 -1.41 14.77 -22.47
C LYS A 5 -1.64 13.36 -21.91
N GLN A 6 -2.78 12.77 -22.22
CA GLN A 6 -3.08 11.39 -21.84
C GLN A 6 -2.13 10.38 -22.50
N GLN A 7 -1.77 10.59 -23.76
CA GLN A 7 -0.79 9.76 -24.48
C GLN A 7 0.61 9.83 -23.83
N GLN A 8 1.06 11.05 -23.46
CA GLN A 8 2.33 11.22 -22.74
C GLN A 8 2.34 10.54 -21.37
N ILE A 9 1.25 10.66 -20.61
CA ILE A 9 1.11 9.99 -19.31
C ILE A 9 1.15 8.47 -19.49
N LEU A 10 0.47 7.93 -20.52
CA LEU A 10 0.50 6.51 -20.81
C LEU A 10 1.90 6.01 -21.17
N ALA A 11 2.63 6.75 -21.98
CA ALA A 11 4.01 6.44 -22.34
C ALA A 11 4.94 6.45 -21.11
N LEU A 12 4.81 7.46 -20.25
CA LEU A 12 5.54 7.54 -18.97
C LEU A 12 5.19 6.37 -18.07
N ARG A 13 3.91 6.01 -17.98
CA ARG A 13 3.45 4.88 -17.18
C ARG A 13 4.04 3.56 -17.70
N ASN A 14 3.97 3.30 -18.99
CA ASN A 14 4.51 2.08 -19.60
C ASN A 14 6.03 1.97 -19.41
N HIS A 15 6.76 3.07 -19.46
CA HIS A 15 8.19 3.12 -19.15
C HIS A 15 8.45 2.85 -17.67
N SER A 16 7.70 3.50 -16.78
CA SER A 16 7.80 3.36 -15.33
C SER A 16 7.47 1.93 -14.85
N MET A 17 6.59 1.23 -15.54
CA MET A 17 6.22 -0.15 -15.20
C MET A 17 7.35 -1.17 -15.46
N LYS A 18 8.32 -0.85 -16.31
CA LYS A 18 9.48 -1.73 -16.59
C LYS A 18 10.51 -1.72 -15.48
N THR A 19 10.60 -0.63 -14.71
CA THR A 19 11.55 -0.46 -13.60
C THR A 19 10.81 -0.01 -12.36
N ARG A 20 10.35 -0.97 -11.57
CA ARG A 20 9.61 -0.67 -10.34
C ARG A 20 10.56 -0.22 -9.23
N LYS A 21 10.31 0.99 -8.73
CA LYS A 21 10.93 1.54 -7.52
C LYS A 21 9.87 1.58 -6.43
N VAL A 22 9.99 0.71 -5.45
CA VAL A 22 8.97 0.47 -4.42
C VAL A 22 9.31 1.20 -3.13
N ILE A 23 8.34 1.91 -2.58
CA ILE A 23 8.35 2.39 -1.20
C ILE A 23 7.33 1.59 -0.39
N CYS A 24 7.67 1.17 0.81
CA CYS A 24 6.74 0.54 1.74
C CYS A 24 6.85 1.18 3.13
N THR A 25 5.70 1.44 3.76
CA THR A 25 5.69 1.79 5.19
C THR A 25 5.75 0.53 6.04
N GLY A 26 6.63 0.54 7.03
CA GLY A 26 6.81 -0.57 7.98
C GLY A 26 8.24 -1.04 8.08
N ASN A 27 8.56 -1.74 9.17
CA ASN A 27 9.89 -2.27 9.41
C ASN A 27 10.05 -3.64 8.71
N PRO A 28 10.91 -3.76 7.69
CA PRO A 28 11.12 -5.02 6.95
C PRO A 28 11.84 -6.09 7.77
N ASN A 29 12.49 -5.72 8.87
CA ASN A 29 13.19 -6.65 9.76
C ASN A 29 12.29 -7.23 10.85
N ARG A 30 11.05 -6.73 10.96
CA ARG A 30 10.06 -7.28 11.88
C ARG A 30 9.25 -8.36 11.14
N GLU A 31 9.42 -9.60 11.54
CA GLU A 31 8.66 -10.72 11.01
C GLU A 31 7.14 -10.52 11.18
N GLY A 32 6.36 -11.18 10.35
CA GLY A 32 4.90 -11.09 10.40
C GLY A 32 4.34 -9.73 9.99
N THR A 33 5.11 -8.88 9.31
CA THR A 33 4.65 -7.59 8.79
C THR A 33 4.55 -7.60 7.27
N ILE A 34 3.69 -6.77 6.70
CA ILE A 34 3.63 -6.59 5.25
C ILE A 34 4.99 -6.16 4.69
N ALA A 35 5.70 -5.28 5.41
CA ALA A 35 7.02 -4.83 5.01
C ALA A 35 8.05 -5.98 4.91
N SER A 36 7.98 -6.99 5.79
CA SER A 36 8.85 -8.16 5.66
C SER A 36 8.54 -8.98 4.40
N GLY A 37 7.26 -9.16 4.07
CA GLY A 37 6.87 -9.81 2.82
C GLY A 37 7.26 -9.01 1.57
N VAL A 38 7.13 -7.69 1.62
CA VAL A 38 7.55 -6.79 0.54
C VAL A 38 9.06 -6.89 0.30
N ARG A 39 9.89 -6.96 1.36
CA ARG A 39 11.33 -7.15 1.22
C ARG A 39 11.70 -8.46 0.50
N GLU A 40 10.94 -9.53 0.73
CA GLU A 40 11.18 -10.80 0.03
C GLU A 40 10.90 -10.71 -1.48
N ILE A 41 9.92 -9.92 -1.89
CA ILE A 41 9.51 -9.78 -3.30
C ILE A 41 10.29 -8.65 -4.01
N TRP A 42 10.60 -7.57 -3.29
CA TRP A 42 11.37 -6.41 -3.78
C TRP A 42 12.51 -6.11 -2.81
N PRO A 43 13.66 -6.80 -2.94
CA PRO A 43 14.80 -6.61 -2.03
C PRO A 43 15.34 -5.17 -2.01
N ASP A 44 15.21 -4.45 -3.15
CA ASP A 44 15.65 -3.07 -3.30
C ASP A 44 14.59 -2.02 -2.88
N ALA A 45 13.48 -2.44 -2.28
CA ALA A 45 12.46 -1.53 -1.82
C ALA A 45 12.97 -0.57 -0.73
N THR A 46 12.51 0.67 -0.80
CA THR A 46 12.76 1.66 0.26
C THR A 46 11.71 1.52 1.35
N PHE A 47 12.17 1.42 2.61
CA PHE A 47 11.27 1.27 3.76
C PHE A 47 11.28 2.51 4.64
N ILE A 48 10.07 3.01 4.97
CA ILE A 48 9.83 4.15 5.84
C ILE A 48 9.25 3.64 7.16
N HIS A 49 10.00 3.76 8.24
CA HIS A 49 9.57 3.28 9.57
C HIS A 49 10.30 3.98 10.72
N LEU A 50 9.74 3.89 11.93
CA LEU A 50 10.22 4.58 13.13
C LEU A 50 11.72 4.33 13.41
N SER A 51 12.19 3.09 13.30
CA SER A 51 13.62 2.77 13.56
C SER A 51 14.61 3.43 12.58
N LYS A 52 14.11 4.01 11.47
CA LYS A 52 14.87 4.88 10.55
C LYS A 52 14.61 6.37 10.78
N GLY A 53 14.01 6.73 11.91
CA GLY A 53 13.73 8.11 12.27
C GLY A 53 12.46 8.70 11.66
N TYR A 54 11.60 7.90 11.00
CA TYR A 54 10.32 8.36 10.49
C TYR A 54 9.24 8.20 11.55
N ASP A 55 9.11 9.19 12.43
CA ASP A 55 7.96 9.30 13.33
C ASP A 55 6.76 9.90 12.58
N PHE A 56 5.81 9.07 12.21
CA PHE A 56 4.63 9.51 11.44
C PHE A 56 3.71 10.47 12.19
N LEU A 57 3.82 10.57 13.51
CA LEU A 57 3.07 11.53 14.30
C LEU A 57 3.75 12.90 14.33
N ASN A 58 5.09 12.91 14.17
CA ASN A 58 5.90 14.11 14.15
C ASN A 58 7.04 13.98 13.13
N LEU A 59 6.74 14.14 11.86
CA LEU A 59 7.70 13.94 10.77
C LEU A 59 8.82 14.98 10.73
N GLY A 60 8.55 16.23 11.18
CA GLY A 60 9.55 17.30 11.14
C GLY A 60 10.23 17.39 9.76
N ASP A 61 11.56 17.40 9.76
CA ASP A 61 12.36 17.46 8.51
C ASP A 61 12.20 16.23 7.62
N LYS A 62 11.77 15.09 8.16
CA LYS A 62 11.51 13.86 7.40
C LYS A 62 10.33 13.99 6.43
N HIS A 63 9.47 14.99 6.61
CA HIS A 63 8.39 15.29 5.67
C HIS A 63 8.93 15.51 4.24
N LYS A 64 9.92 16.39 4.10
CA LYS A 64 10.57 16.68 2.80
C LYS A 64 11.28 15.48 2.20
N GLU A 65 11.88 14.65 3.06
CA GLU A 65 12.53 13.42 2.61
C GLU A 65 11.49 12.43 2.02
N ILE A 66 10.34 12.25 2.67
CA ILE A 66 9.25 11.40 2.16
C ILE A 66 8.69 11.96 0.85
N GLU A 67 8.49 13.28 0.74
CA GLU A 67 8.06 13.91 -0.52
C GLU A 67 9.06 13.62 -1.66
N GLN A 68 10.36 13.71 -1.38
CA GLN A 68 11.39 13.40 -2.36
C GLN A 68 11.40 11.92 -2.77
N LEU A 69 11.15 11.01 -1.82
CA LEU A 69 10.99 9.60 -2.13
C LEU A 69 9.81 9.38 -3.09
N PHE A 70 8.65 10.02 -2.85
CA PHE A 70 7.51 9.90 -3.75
C PHE A 70 7.78 10.45 -5.16
N LYS A 71 8.64 11.46 -5.31
CA LYS A 71 9.05 11.98 -6.63
C LYS A 71 9.94 11.03 -7.42
N THR A 72 10.66 10.15 -6.74
CA THR A 72 11.67 9.25 -7.35
C THR A 72 11.22 7.79 -7.46
N HIS A 73 10.10 7.45 -6.86
CA HIS A 73 9.53 6.10 -6.86
C HIS A 73 8.19 6.08 -7.60
N ASN A 74 7.77 4.89 -8.02
CA ASN A 74 6.56 4.71 -8.81
C ASN A 74 5.60 3.64 -8.26
N THR A 75 5.93 3.07 -7.11
CA THR A 75 5.05 2.12 -6.40
C THR A 75 5.11 2.40 -4.91
N PHE A 76 3.96 2.61 -4.29
CA PHE A 76 3.86 2.87 -2.86
C PHE A 76 2.92 1.85 -2.19
N ILE A 77 3.44 1.16 -1.17
CA ILE A 77 2.68 0.23 -0.33
C ILE A 77 2.47 0.88 1.03
N ASN A 78 1.27 1.37 1.24
CA ASN A 78 0.84 2.14 2.40
C ASN A 78 0.28 1.20 3.48
N ALA A 79 1.18 0.61 4.26
CA ALA A 79 0.89 -0.42 5.26
C ALA A 79 1.03 0.06 6.72
N SER A 80 1.05 1.38 6.96
CA SER A 80 1.15 1.92 8.32
C SER A 80 -0.06 1.53 9.18
N HIS A 81 0.20 1.15 10.44
CA HIS A 81 -0.84 0.90 11.44
C HIS A 81 -1.06 2.10 12.38
N VAL A 82 -0.33 3.18 12.19
CA VAL A 82 -0.48 4.39 13.02
C VAL A 82 -1.74 5.12 12.60
N LYS A 83 -2.58 5.45 13.59
CA LYS A 83 -3.87 6.12 13.40
C LYS A 83 -3.74 7.39 12.57
N GLY A 84 -4.60 7.55 11.55
CA GLY A 84 -4.67 8.73 10.69
C GLY A 84 -3.48 8.94 9.75
N VAL A 85 -2.47 8.05 9.76
CA VAL A 85 -1.25 8.20 8.97
C VAL A 85 -1.45 7.79 7.51
N GLN A 86 -2.16 6.69 7.26
CA GLN A 86 -2.35 6.19 5.89
C GLN A 86 -3.01 7.22 4.95
N PRO A 87 -4.11 7.91 5.33
CA PRO A 87 -4.69 8.95 4.48
C PRO A 87 -3.72 10.10 4.20
N LYS A 88 -2.99 10.59 5.23
CA LYS A 88 -2.00 11.67 5.07
C LYS A 88 -0.88 11.29 4.09
N LEU A 89 -0.35 10.08 4.20
CA LEU A 89 0.69 9.58 3.29
C LEU A 89 0.13 9.39 1.88
N LEU A 90 -1.11 8.94 1.73
CA LEU A 90 -1.77 8.81 0.44
C LEU A 90 -1.93 10.18 -0.25
N GLU A 91 -2.39 11.20 0.47
CA GLU A 91 -2.48 12.57 -0.05
C GLU A 91 -1.13 13.14 -0.43
N MET A 92 -0.11 12.96 0.42
CA MET A 92 1.27 13.39 0.12
C MET A 92 1.80 12.69 -1.13
N CYS A 93 1.58 11.39 -1.23
CA CYS A 93 1.96 10.60 -2.39
C CYS A 93 1.28 11.09 -3.67
N SER A 94 -0.03 11.35 -3.63
CA SER A 94 -0.80 11.83 -4.79
C SER A 94 -0.34 13.20 -5.30
N LYS A 95 0.19 14.05 -4.43
CA LYS A 95 0.73 15.37 -4.78
C LYS A 95 2.13 15.28 -5.40
N ASN A 96 2.94 14.31 -4.98
CA ASN A 96 4.37 14.26 -5.30
C ASN A 96 4.74 13.19 -6.34
N MET A 97 4.02 12.06 -6.40
CA MET A 97 4.29 10.99 -7.35
C MET A 97 3.77 11.39 -8.74
N THR A 98 4.66 11.40 -9.74
CA THR A 98 4.32 11.83 -11.11
C THR A 98 3.40 10.82 -11.80
N VAL A 99 3.79 9.54 -11.76
CA VAL A 99 3.05 8.40 -12.30
C VAL A 99 3.32 7.21 -11.41
N GLY A 100 2.31 6.42 -11.09
CA GLY A 100 2.57 5.22 -10.28
C GLY A 100 1.33 4.50 -9.78
N ASP A 101 1.61 3.47 -8.99
CA ASP A 101 0.62 2.62 -8.35
C ASP A 101 0.74 2.72 -6.84
N VAL A 102 -0.40 2.84 -6.16
CA VAL A 102 -0.47 2.89 -4.71
C VAL A 102 -1.38 1.80 -4.18
N PHE A 103 -0.87 1.04 -3.24
CA PHE A 103 -1.58 -0.03 -2.55
C PHE A 103 -1.85 0.39 -1.11
N ASN A 104 -3.11 0.71 -0.81
CA ASN A 104 -3.54 1.07 0.53
C ASN A 104 -4.04 -0.17 1.26
N ILE A 105 -3.39 -0.52 2.34
CA ILE A 105 -3.74 -1.71 3.11
C ILE A 105 -4.95 -1.43 4.00
N GLY A 106 -6.06 -2.01 3.61
CA GLY A 106 -7.33 -2.06 4.31
C GLY A 106 -7.44 -3.21 5.30
N SER A 107 -8.67 -3.60 5.64
CA SER A 107 -8.95 -4.68 6.58
C SER A 107 -10.33 -5.28 6.30
N THR A 108 -10.51 -6.58 6.57
CA THR A 108 -11.84 -7.22 6.59
C THR A 108 -12.75 -6.62 7.65
N HIS A 109 -12.21 -5.97 8.68
CA HIS A 109 -13.00 -5.19 9.65
C HIS A 109 -13.81 -4.05 9.03
N GLU A 110 -13.59 -3.70 7.78
CA GLU A 110 -14.45 -2.76 7.05
C GLU A 110 -15.87 -3.29 6.87
N TYR A 111 -16.03 -4.61 6.90
CA TYR A 111 -17.32 -5.32 6.73
C TYR A 111 -17.88 -5.91 8.03
N ASP A 112 -17.06 -5.96 9.08
CA ASP A 112 -17.47 -6.53 10.36
C ASP A 112 -18.19 -5.49 11.23
N ASN A 113 -19.17 -5.97 12.00
CA ASN A 113 -19.82 -5.17 13.05
C ASN A 113 -19.23 -5.45 14.45
N ILE A 114 -18.00 -5.97 14.50
CA ILE A 114 -17.38 -6.42 15.74
C ILE A 114 -16.44 -5.35 16.32
N GLY A 115 -17.00 -4.46 17.15
CA GLY A 115 -16.31 -3.81 18.28
C GLY A 115 -15.03 -2.99 18.02
N ARG A 116 -14.78 -2.48 16.79
CA ARG A 116 -13.65 -1.59 16.49
C ARG A 116 -14.08 -0.43 15.57
N GLU A 117 -15.18 0.22 15.93
CA GLU A 117 -15.82 1.27 15.09
C GLU A 117 -14.81 2.29 14.55
N GLN A 118 -13.95 2.84 15.39
CA GLN A 118 -12.99 3.84 14.97
C GLN A 118 -11.98 3.31 13.93
N TYR A 119 -11.50 2.08 14.10
CA TYR A 119 -10.59 1.45 13.13
C TYR A 119 -11.30 1.18 11.80
N LYS A 120 -12.54 0.73 11.87
CA LYS A 120 -13.41 0.53 10.70
C LYS A 120 -13.62 1.83 9.94
N GLU A 121 -13.99 2.90 10.63
CA GLU A 121 -14.17 4.23 10.04
C GLU A 121 -12.91 4.73 9.34
N GLU A 122 -11.74 4.58 9.95
CA GLU A 122 -10.46 4.95 9.34
C GLU A 122 -10.19 4.17 8.06
N LYS A 123 -10.45 2.87 8.04
CA LYS A 123 -10.25 2.02 6.85
C LYS A 123 -11.26 2.32 5.74
N LEU A 124 -12.51 2.60 6.08
CA LEU A 124 -13.52 3.05 5.12
C LEU A 124 -13.19 4.42 4.54
N ALA A 125 -12.71 5.37 5.35
CA ALA A 125 -12.25 6.67 4.89
C ALA A 125 -11.03 6.54 3.96
N LEU A 126 -10.08 5.68 4.29
CA LEU A 126 -8.93 5.38 3.44
C LEU A 126 -9.37 4.77 2.10
N ARG A 127 -10.33 3.84 2.10
CA ARG A 127 -10.88 3.24 0.88
C ARG A 127 -11.55 4.30 0.00
N LYS A 128 -12.39 5.15 0.59
CA LYS A 128 -13.05 6.26 -0.12
C LYS A 128 -12.01 7.17 -0.77
N LEU A 129 -11.03 7.66 -0.01
CA LEU A 129 -9.96 8.51 -0.52
C LEU A 129 -9.14 7.81 -1.62
N SER A 130 -8.87 6.51 -1.46
CA SER A 130 -8.18 5.70 -2.47
C SER A 130 -8.94 5.71 -3.81
N LEU A 131 -10.25 5.52 -3.77
CA LEU A 131 -11.10 5.54 -4.98
C LEU A 131 -11.17 6.94 -5.60
N GLU A 132 -11.30 7.99 -4.80
CA GLU A 132 -11.38 9.38 -5.25
C GLU A 132 -10.08 9.85 -5.94
N LEU A 133 -8.92 9.42 -5.43
CA LEU A 133 -7.62 9.78 -6.01
C LEU A 133 -7.22 8.92 -7.21
N ASN A 134 -7.97 7.86 -7.50
CA ASN A 134 -7.68 6.99 -8.63
C ASN A 134 -7.84 7.73 -9.96
N SER A 135 -6.78 7.80 -10.73
CA SER A 135 -6.74 8.55 -11.99
C SER A 135 -5.94 7.79 -13.05
N PHE A 136 -5.88 8.35 -14.25
CA PHE A 136 -5.07 7.79 -15.33
C PHE A 136 -3.57 7.81 -15.02
N ARG A 137 -3.11 8.84 -14.32
CA ARG A 137 -1.73 9.03 -13.89
C ARG A 137 -1.37 8.23 -12.65
N PHE A 138 -2.28 8.17 -11.71
CA PHE A 138 -2.06 7.69 -10.36
C PHE A 138 -3.12 6.62 -10.05
N GLN A 139 -2.71 5.36 -10.11
CA GLN A 139 -3.62 4.26 -9.83
C GLN A 139 -3.51 3.85 -8.37
N THR A 140 -4.67 3.78 -7.73
CA THR A 140 -4.78 3.30 -6.35
C THR A 140 -5.50 1.97 -6.34
N CYS A 141 -5.02 1.06 -5.52
CA CYS A 141 -5.68 -0.20 -5.20
C CYS A 141 -5.86 -0.29 -3.68
N HIS A 142 -7.10 -0.46 -3.22
CA HIS A 142 -7.39 -0.71 -1.82
C HIS A 142 -7.37 -2.22 -1.58
N VAL A 143 -6.41 -2.67 -0.76
CA VAL A 143 -6.17 -4.09 -0.47
C VAL A 143 -6.88 -4.45 0.83
N ILE A 144 -8.03 -5.09 0.71
CA ILE A 144 -8.79 -5.60 1.86
C ILE A 144 -8.20 -6.94 2.27
N MET A 145 -7.74 -7.06 3.50
CA MET A 145 -7.09 -8.26 3.97
C MET A 145 -7.59 -8.69 5.35
N GLY A 146 -7.63 -10.00 5.53
CA GLY A 146 -7.87 -10.64 6.82
C GLY A 146 -6.65 -10.63 7.74
N GLY A 147 -6.62 -11.52 8.69
CA GLY A 147 -5.52 -11.65 9.64
C GLY A 147 -4.19 -12.00 8.97
N ILE A 148 -3.10 -11.40 9.45
CA ILE A 148 -1.74 -11.68 8.99
C ILE A 148 -1.06 -12.63 9.96
N ASN A 149 -0.35 -13.63 9.44
CA ASN A 149 0.53 -14.46 10.23
C ASN A 149 1.69 -13.61 10.78
N THR A 150 1.68 -13.38 12.08
CA THR A 150 2.68 -12.59 12.80
C THR A 150 3.81 -13.45 13.40
N GLY A 151 3.82 -14.75 13.10
CA GLY A 151 4.79 -15.70 13.64
C GLY A 151 4.42 -16.27 15.00
N THR A 152 3.22 -15.97 15.52
CA THR A 152 2.73 -16.56 16.77
C THR A 152 1.87 -17.80 16.51
N PRO A 153 1.74 -18.75 17.47
CA PRO A 153 0.92 -19.95 17.30
C PRO A 153 -0.54 -19.64 16.91
N GLU A 154 -1.12 -18.54 17.43
CA GLU A 154 -2.50 -18.15 17.18
C GLU A 154 -2.73 -17.65 15.75
N THR A 155 -1.65 -17.28 15.05
CA THR A 155 -1.73 -16.71 13.71
C THR A 155 -1.09 -17.60 12.64
N VAL A 156 -0.68 -18.84 12.98
CA VAL A 156 0.07 -19.73 12.07
C VAL A 156 -0.67 -20.01 10.76
N ASP A 157 -2.01 -20.12 10.82
CA ASP A 157 -2.86 -20.40 9.67
C ASP A 157 -3.33 -19.12 8.95
N TRP A 158 -2.90 -17.94 9.41
CA TRP A 158 -3.27 -16.67 8.80
C TRP A 158 -2.42 -16.39 7.56
N ILE A 159 -2.79 -15.34 6.84
CA ILE A 159 -2.14 -14.98 5.57
C ILE A 159 -0.66 -14.64 5.81
N LYS A 160 0.23 -15.33 5.13
CA LYS A 160 1.66 -14.99 5.17
C LYS A 160 1.92 -13.64 4.52
N PRO A 161 2.71 -12.74 5.13
CA PRO A 161 3.06 -11.43 4.56
C PRO A 161 3.55 -11.49 3.11
N LYS A 162 4.34 -12.51 2.78
CA LYS A 162 4.81 -12.75 1.42
C LYS A 162 3.68 -12.93 0.41
N LYS A 163 2.59 -13.64 0.78
CA LYS A 163 1.44 -13.84 -0.10
C LYS A 163 0.73 -12.53 -0.44
N ILE A 164 0.67 -11.59 0.51
CA ILE A 164 0.13 -10.26 0.28
C ILE A 164 1.02 -9.50 -0.71
N ALA A 165 2.34 -9.56 -0.54
CA ALA A 165 3.29 -8.93 -1.45
C ALA A 165 3.26 -9.56 -2.86
N GLU A 166 3.13 -10.88 -2.98
CA GLU A 166 2.93 -11.60 -4.25
C GLU A 166 1.65 -11.14 -4.96
N MET A 167 0.55 -10.99 -4.23
CA MET A 167 -0.71 -10.48 -4.78
C MET A 167 -0.55 -9.03 -5.26
N ILE A 168 0.08 -8.16 -4.48
CA ILE A 168 0.35 -6.78 -4.88
C ILE A 168 1.21 -6.78 -6.16
N LYS A 169 2.24 -7.61 -6.24
CA LYS A 169 3.06 -7.76 -7.44
C LYS A 169 2.20 -8.17 -8.63
N TRP A 170 1.38 -9.18 -8.48
CA TRP A 170 0.47 -9.63 -9.52
C TRP A 170 -0.44 -8.48 -10.02
N VAL A 171 -1.04 -7.69 -9.12
CA VAL A 171 -1.85 -6.52 -9.50
C VAL A 171 -1.04 -5.53 -10.33
N THR A 172 0.25 -5.32 -9.98
CA THR A 172 1.11 -4.39 -10.74
C THR A 172 1.43 -4.85 -12.15
N GLU A 173 1.25 -6.13 -12.45
CA GLU A 173 1.55 -6.76 -13.74
C GLU A 173 0.31 -6.82 -14.65
N GLN A 174 -0.86 -6.40 -14.16
CA GLN A 174 -2.09 -6.43 -14.96
C GLN A 174 -2.23 -5.21 -15.86
N ASP A 175 -2.78 -5.41 -17.05
CA ASP A 175 -3.08 -4.34 -18.02
C ASP A 175 -4.37 -3.58 -17.69
N VAL A 176 -5.09 -3.99 -16.64
CA VAL A 176 -6.35 -3.41 -16.19
C VAL A 176 -6.20 -2.77 -14.81
N LYS A 177 -7.07 -1.79 -14.54
CA LYS A 177 -7.18 -1.20 -13.20
C LYS A 177 -7.89 -2.14 -12.27
N ILE A 178 -7.29 -2.38 -11.10
CA ILE A 178 -7.89 -3.14 -10.01
C ILE A 178 -8.02 -2.19 -8.80
N PRO A 179 -9.14 -1.47 -8.67
CA PRO A 179 -9.28 -0.45 -7.63
C PRO A 179 -9.45 -1.03 -6.23
N ILE A 180 -9.97 -2.25 -6.14
CA ILE A 180 -10.12 -2.98 -4.87
C ILE A 180 -9.78 -4.44 -5.12
N ILE A 181 -9.03 -5.04 -4.21
CA ILE A 181 -8.78 -6.48 -4.17
C ILE A 181 -8.86 -7.00 -2.74
N GLY A 182 -9.44 -8.18 -2.58
CA GLY A 182 -9.55 -8.85 -1.29
C GLY A 182 -8.68 -10.08 -1.20
N ILE A 183 -8.07 -10.30 -0.03
CA ILE A 183 -7.42 -11.55 0.34
C ILE A 183 -7.78 -11.88 1.78
N ASP A 184 -8.31 -13.05 2.00
CA ASP A 184 -8.65 -13.55 3.33
C ASP A 184 -8.02 -14.91 3.57
N GLN A 185 -7.96 -15.31 4.83
CA GLN A 185 -7.49 -16.63 5.21
C GLN A 185 -8.42 -17.71 4.63
N PRO A 186 -7.91 -18.90 4.34
CA PRO A 186 -8.75 -20.01 3.96
C PRO A 186 -9.82 -20.22 5.04
N LYS A 187 -11.08 -20.38 4.61
CA LYS A 187 -12.13 -20.79 5.57
C LYS A 187 -11.67 -22.10 6.19
N GLN A 188 -11.65 -22.18 7.51
CA GLN A 188 -11.50 -23.45 8.18
C GLN A 188 -12.66 -24.34 7.71
N PRO A 189 -12.41 -25.61 7.37
CA PRO A 189 -13.51 -26.53 7.06
C PRO A 189 -14.42 -26.58 8.30
N TRP A 190 -15.71 -26.36 8.06
CA TRP A 190 -16.78 -26.43 9.04
C TRP A 190 -16.85 -27.85 9.64
#